data_7a57df678f19f78af2afad546c558a27
#
_entry.id   7a57df678f19f78af2afad546c558a27
#
_cell.length_a   1.000
_cell.length_b   1.000
_cell.length_c   1.000
_cell.angle_alpha   90.00
_cell.angle_beta   90.00
_cell.angle_gamma   90.00
#
_symmetry.space_group_name_H-M   'P 1'
#
loop_
_entity.id
_entity.type
_entity.pdbx_description
1 polymer ?
#
loop_
_entity_poly.entity_id
_entity_poly.type
_entity_poly.pdbx_seq_one_letter_code
_entity_poly.pdbx_strand_id
1 'polypeptide(L)'
;LFLLTILLSLTFIVKAQTSLSLDSCRALALTNNKDLLISHEKINAAHYQRKAAFTNYLPNFSATGAYMRNQKEFSLLNNDQKAALSGLGSNLAGPIGQAAAGIIATYPELAPLISSLSGSLPAALDQAGNSLVDALRTDTRNVYAGAITLTQPLYMGGKIRAYNKITKYAEELARQQHNGGMQEVIMSTDQAYWQVISLVNKKKLAEGYLKLLQQLDSDVEKMIAEGVATKADGLSVRVKVNEAEMTLTKVEDGLSLARMLLCQLCGLDLSSPITLADENMENIPLILTDTHFDLSTAYENRPEIRSLELATQI
;
A
#
# COMPACT_ATOMS: atom_id res chain seq x y z
N LEU A 1 -9.02 51.87 -27.95
CA LEU A 1 -8.35 51.17 -26.78
C LEU A 1 -8.96 49.79 -26.57
N PHE A 2 -10.29 49.65 -26.61
CA PHE A 2 -11.01 48.36 -26.38
C PHE A 2 -10.76 47.32 -27.49
N LEU A 3 -10.57 47.73 -28.73
CA LEU A 3 -10.23 46.86 -29.86
C LEU A 3 -8.78 46.36 -29.80
N LEU A 4 -7.88 47.14 -29.20
CA LEU A 4 -6.47 46.79 -29.03
C LEU A 4 -6.29 45.75 -27.89
N THR A 5 -7.14 45.80 -26.86
CA THR A 5 -7.12 44.84 -25.77
C THR A 5 -7.70 43.47 -26.16
N ILE A 6 -8.70 43.45 -27.05
CA ILE A 6 -9.25 42.20 -27.63
C ILE A 6 -8.24 41.55 -28.58
N LEU A 7 -7.45 42.32 -29.33
CA LEU A 7 -6.40 41.81 -30.22
C LEU A 7 -5.20 41.23 -29.42
N LEU A 8 -4.95 41.73 -28.22
CA LEU A 8 -3.87 41.23 -27.34
C LEU A 8 -4.28 39.98 -26.54
N SER A 9 -5.59 39.70 -26.36
CA SER A 9 -6.07 38.51 -25.71
C SER A 9 -6.18 37.28 -26.60
N LEU A 10 -6.01 37.43 -27.89
CA LEU A 10 -5.81 36.34 -28.85
C LEU A 10 -4.31 35.90 -28.90
N THR A 11 -3.60 35.92 -27.82
CA THR A 11 -2.35 35.15 -27.72
C THR A 11 -2.73 33.71 -27.79
N PHE A 12 -2.67 33.21 -29.01
CA PHE A 12 -2.71 31.81 -29.38
C PHE A 12 -2.02 30.95 -28.33
N ILE A 13 -2.76 30.05 -27.73
CA ILE A 13 -2.20 28.81 -27.26
C ILE A 13 -1.77 28.03 -28.51
N VAL A 14 -0.68 28.46 -29.13
CA VAL A 14 0.09 27.61 -30.02
C VAL A 14 0.57 26.49 -29.13
N LYS A 15 -0.14 25.37 -29.13
CA LYS A 15 0.45 24.10 -28.68
C LYS A 15 1.67 23.91 -29.58
N ALA A 16 2.83 24.40 -29.14
CA ALA A 16 4.08 24.11 -29.78
C ALA A 16 4.16 22.59 -29.87
N GLN A 17 4.10 22.07 -31.06
CA GLN A 17 4.36 20.68 -31.36
C GLN A 17 5.83 20.47 -31.01
N THR A 18 6.11 20.09 -29.77
CA THR A 18 7.47 19.85 -29.30
C THR A 18 7.96 18.59 -30.00
N SER A 19 8.87 18.77 -30.95
CA SER A 19 9.58 17.65 -31.52
C SER A 19 10.51 17.07 -30.47
N LEU A 20 10.26 15.82 -30.08
CA LEU A 20 11.03 15.12 -29.06
C LEU A 20 12.21 14.41 -29.73
N SER A 21 13.43 14.72 -29.26
CA SER A 21 14.62 13.93 -29.59
C SER A 21 14.71 12.69 -28.71
N LEU A 22 15.52 11.71 -29.09
CA LEU A 22 15.76 10.51 -28.31
C LEU A 22 16.24 10.84 -26.88
N ASP A 23 17.18 11.78 -26.74
CA ASP A 23 17.70 12.18 -25.44
C ASP A 23 16.64 12.90 -24.58
N SER A 24 15.76 13.69 -25.23
CA SER A 24 14.62 14.30 -24.53
C SER A 24 13.64 13.25 -24.01
N CYS A 25 13.36 12.21 -24.83
CA CYS A 25 12.51 11.09 -24.41
C CYS A 25 13.12 10.33 -23.24
N ARG A 26 14.42 10.04 -23.26
CA ARG A 26 15.16 9.41 -22.16
C ARG A 26 15.07 10.25 -20.87
N ALA A 27 15.32 11.56 -20.97
CA ALA A 27 15.25 12.46 -19.83
C ALA A 27 13.83 12.51 -19.20
N LEU A 28 12.79 12.59 -20.05
CA LEU A 28 11.40 12.55 -19.60
C LEU A 28 11.05 11.21 -18.96
N ALA A 29 11.49 10.10 -19.56
CA ALA A 29 11.25 8.77 -19.02
C ALA A 29 11.92 8.60 -17.64
N LEU A 30 13.18 8.99 -17.48
CA LEU A 30 13.88 8.92 -16.19
C LEU A 30 13.22 9.78 -15.10
N THR A 31 12.59 10.90 -15.49
CA THR A 31 11.99 11.82 -14.52
C THR A 31 10.54 11.45 -14.17
N ASN A 32 9.76 11.02 -15.15
CA ASN A 32 8.31 10.91 -15.03
C ASN A 32 7.78 9.47 -15.06
N ASN A 33 8.62 8.48 -15.41
CA ASN A 33 8.19 7.08 -15.48
C ASN A 33 7.67 6.59 -14.15
N LYS A 34 6.45 6.02 -14.16
CA LYS A 34 5.77 5.59 -12.94
C LYS A 34 6.46 4.42 -12.24
N ASP A 35 7.06 3.51 -13.01
CA ASP A 35 7.76 2.35 -12.46
C ASP A 35 9.03 2.76 -11.72
N LEU A 36 9.73 3.80 -12.23
CA LEU A 36 10.88 4.38 -11.55
C LEU A 36 10.46 5.11 -10.27
N LEU A 37 9.35 5.85 -10.28
CA LEU A 37 8.82 6.47 -9.07
C LEU A 37 8.46 5.42 -8.02
N ILE A 38 7.80 4.33 -8.42
CA ILE A 38 7.49 3.20 -7.53
C ILE A 38 8.77 2.58 -6.97
N SER A 39 9.79 2.36 -7.81
CA SER A 39 11.06 1.78 -7.36
C SER A 39 11.82 2.71 -6.40
N HIS A 40 11.74 4.01 -6.58
CA HIS A 40 12.27 5.01 -5.65
C HIS A 40 11.54 4.95 -4.29
N GLU A 41 10.21 4.85 -4.29
CA GLU A 41 9.46 4.68 -3.04
C GLU A 41 9.77 3.36 -2.32
N LYS A 42 10.13 2.30 -3.05
CA LYS A 42 10.64 1.06 -2.45
C LYS A 42 11.96 1.26 -1.71
N ILE A 43 12.87 2.13 -2.20
CA ILE A 43 14.08 2.52 -1.48
C ILE A 43 13.71 3.23 -0.18
N ASN A 44 12.77 4.18 -0.23
CA ASN A 44 12.29 4.88 0.96
C ASN A 44 11.68 3.90 1.98
N ALA A 45 10.87 2.96 1.52
CA ALA A 45 10.29 1.92 2.37
C ALA A 45 11.37 1.07 3.05
N ALA A 46 12.38 0.60 2.29
CA ALA A 46 13.51 -0.17 2.82
C ALA A 46 14.35 0.66 3.83
N HIS A 47 14.54 1.95 3.56
CA HIS A 47 15.21 2.86 4.49
C HIS A 47 14.46 2.98 5.83
N TYR A 48 13.12 3.14 5.80
CA TYR A 48 12.33 3.19 7.03
C TYR A 48 12.27 1.83 7.74
N GLN A 49 12.26 0.71 7.00
CA GLN A 49 12.40 -0.63 7.58
C GLN A 49 13.71 -0.79 8.33
N ARG A 50 14.82 -0.28 7.79
CA ARG A 50 16.10 -0.25 8.47
C ARG A 50 16.06 0.60 9.74
N LYS A 51 15.42 1.79 9.70
CA LYS A 51 15.18 2.61 10.90
C LYS A 51 14.34 1.87 11.93
N ALA A 52 13.29 1.20 11.49
CA ALA A 52 12.45 0.36 12.37
C ALA A 52 13.24 -0.80 12.98
N ALA A 53 14.14 -1.44 12.21
CA ALA A 53 15.01 -2.48 12.74
C ALA A 53 15.93 -1.97 13.86
N PHE A 54 16.39 -0.74 13.76
CA PHE A 54 17.20 -0.10 14.82
C PHE A 54 16.41 0.08 16.11
N THR A 55 15.08 0.29 16.05
CA THR A 55 14.25 0.43 17.26
C THR A 55 14.22 -0.81 18.13
N ASN A 56 14.61 -1.99 17.62
CA ASN A 56 14.77 -3.20 18.40
C ASN A 56 15.88 -3.11 19.46
N TYR A 57 16.76 -2.11 19.38
CA TYR A 57 17.73 -1.77 20.44
C TYR A 57 17.12 -0.90 21.54
N LEU A 58 15.96 -0.30 21.32
CA LEU A 58 15.32 0.61 22.25
C LEU A 58 14.34 -0.14 23.14
N PRO A 59 14.04 0.41 24.36
CA PRO A 59 12.98 -0.14 25.21
C PRO A 59 11.62 -0.08 24.52
N ASN A 60 10.86 -1.14 24.66
CA ASN A 60 9.48 -1.19 24.21
C ASN A 60 8.55 -0.93 25.39
N PHE A 61 7.69 0.07 25.28
CA PHE A 61 6.66 0.43 26.23
C PHE A 61 5.32 -0.10 25.74
N SER A 62 4.67 -0.92 26.55
CA SER A 62 3.32 -1.39 26.28
C SER A 62 2.41 -1.06 27.45
N ALA A 63 1.21 -0.57 27.19
CA ALA A 63 0.17 -0.35 28.18
C ALA A 63 -0.99 -1.29 27.84
N THR A 64 -1.41 -2.09 28.82
CA THR A 64 -2.57 -2.97 28.70
C THR A 64 -3.59 -2.58 29.74
N GLY A 65 -4.86 -2.53 29.36
CA GLY A 65 -5.98 -2.30 30.26
C GLY A 65 -7.04 -3.38 30.05
N ALA A 66 -7.59 -3.87 31.16
CA ALA A 66 -8.72 -4.78 31.13
C ALA A 66 -9.83 -4.27 32.03
N TYR A 67 -11.05 -4.34 31.57
CA TYR A 67 -12.25 -4.10 32.35
C TYR A 67 -13.07 -5.38 32.36
N MET A 68 -13.44 -5.84 33.59
CA MET A 68 -14.28 -7.00 33.77
C MET A 68 -15.51 -6.60 34.57
N ARG A 69 -16.67 -6.94 34.07
CA ARG A 69 -17.93 -6.77 34.79
C ARG A 69 -18.47 -8.13 35.18
N ASN A 70 -18.54 -8.36 36.51
CA ASN A 70 -19.10 -9.57 37.09
C ASN A 70 -20.60 -9.35 37.38
N GLN A 71 -21.43 -10.35 37.16
CA GLN A 71 -22.86 -10.27 37.48
C GLN A 71 -23.12 -10.34 39.00
N LYS A 72 -22.25 -11.02 39.75
CA LYS A 72 -22.38 -11.21 41.18
C LYS A 72 -21.15 -10.67 41.93
N GLU A 73 -21.40 -10.11 43.11
CA GLU A 73 -20.36 -9.70 44.03
C GLU A 73 -19.65 -10.96 44.60
N PHE A 74 -18.34 -10.83 44.77
CA PHE A 74 -17.61 -11.86 45.49
C PHE A 74 -17.74 -11.61 47.00
N SER A 75 -18.28 -12.57 47.71
CA SER A 75 -18.35 -12.53 49.17
C SER A 75 -17.59 -13.69 49.75
N LEU A 76 -16.77 -13.42 50.75
CA LEU A 76 -16.04 -14.44 51.51
C LEU A 76 -16.98 -15.34 52.33
N LEU A 77 -18.19 -14.87 52.64
CA LEU A 77 -19.20 -15.61 53.36
C LEU A 77 -20.24 -16.20 52.41
N ASN A 78 -20.62 -17.44 52.62
CA ASN A 78 -21.76 -18.02 51.92
C ASN A 78 -23.10 -17.47 52.48
N ASN A 79 -24.23 -17.77 51.87
CA ASN A 79 -25.53 -17.23 52.25
C ASN A 79 -25.94 -17.71 53.67
N ASP A 80 -25.61 -18.93 54.04
CA ASP A 80 -25.95 -19.48 55.35
C ASP A 80 -25.12 -18.81 56.46
N GLN A 81 -23.83 -18.56 56.20
CA GLN A 81 -22.97 -17.82 57.13
C GLN A 81 -23.42 -16.34 57.28
N LYS A 82 -23.84 -15.70 56.21
CA LYS A 82 -24.42 -14.36 56.29
C LYS A 82 -25.69 -14.31 57.13
N ALA A 83 -26.60 -15.25 56.90
CA ALA A 83 -27.83 -15.37 57.68
C ALA A 83 -27.57 -15.66 59.14
N ALA A 84 -26.57 -16.52 59.45
CA ALA A 84 -26.19 -16.82 60.79
C ALA A 84 -25.60 -15.59 61.53
N LEU A 85 -24.72 -14.82 60.85
CA LEU A 85 -24.12 -13.61 61.43
C LEU A 85 -25.12 -12.47 61.59
N SER A 86 -25.95 -12.18 60.56
CA SER A 86 -26.94 -11.12 60.61
C SER A 86 -28.06 -11.37 61.56
N GLY A 87 -28.38 -12.65 61.85
CA GLY A 87 -29.40 -13.08 62.81
C GLY A 87 -28.84 -13.53 64.15
N LEU A 88 -27.60 -13.21 64.47
CA LEU A 88 -26.91 -13.72 65.64
C LEU A 88 -27.61 -13.34 66.98
N GLY A 89 -28.03 -12.10 67.07
CA GLY A 89 -28.79 -11.60 68.20
C GLY A 89 -30.21 -12.17 68.28
N SER A 90 -30.89 -12.16 67.11
CA SER A 90 -32.24 -12.74 67.05
C SER A 90 -32.29 -14.22 67.33
N ASN A 91 -31.29 -14.98 66.91
CA ASN A 91 -31.17 -16.41 67.22
C ASN A 91 -30.88 -16.66 68.71
N LEU A 92 -30.18 -15.75 69.38
CA LEU A 92 -29.86 -15.85 70.80
C LEU A 92 -30.91 -15.20 71.73
N ALA A 93 -31.88 -14.45 71.15
CA ALA A 93 -32.89 -13.72 71.90
C ALA A 93 -33.72 -14.67 72.85
N GLY A 94 -34.07 -15.87 72.36
CA GLY A 94 -34.79 -16.87 73.12
C GLY A 94 -34.00 -17.38 74.33
N PRO A 95 -32.80 -17.91 74.09
CA PRO A 95 -31.91 -18.32 75.20
C PRO A 95 -31.58 -17.19 76.19
N ILE A 96 -31.32 -15.97 75.70
CA ILE A 96 -31.06 -14.77 76.53
C ILE A 96 -32.30 -14.41 77.38
N GLY A 97 -33.47 -14.48 76.80
CA GLY A 97 -34.73 -14.20 77.48
C GLY A 97 -35.02 -15.25 78.56
N GLN A 98 -34.78 -16.53 78.31
CA GLN A 98 -34.93 -17.59 79.31
C GLN A 98 -33.92 -17.46 80.49
N ALA A 99 -32.69 -17.15 80.19
CA ALA A 99 -31.68 -16.90 81.22
C ALA A 99 -32.02 -15.64 82.02
N ALA A 100 -32.48 -14.57 81.40
CA ALA A 100 -32.96 -13.34 82.05
C ALA A 100 -34.13 -13.62 82.99
N ALA A 101 -35.12 -14.40 82.53
CA ALA A 101 -36.28 -14.79 83.34
C ALA A 101 -35.85 -15.60 84.60
N GLY A 102 -34.91 -16.54 84.44
CA GLY A 102 -34.38 -17.28 85.52
C GLY A 102 -33.67 -16.42 86.59
N ILE A 103 -32.88 -15.45 86.16
CA ILE A 103 -32.18 -14.50 87.06
C ILE A 103 -33.18 -13.59 87.77
N ILE A 104 -34.18 -13.04 87.03
CA ILE A 104 -35.23 -12.19 87.56
C ILE A 104 -36.07 -12.97 88.65
N ALA A 105 -36.33 -14.26 88.41
CA ALA A 105 -37.04 -15.08 89.41
C ALA A 105 -36.23 -15.31 90.68
N THR A 106 -34.90 -15.30 90.59
CA THR A 106 -34.02 -15.47 91.74
C THR A 106 -33.68 -14.15 92.42
N TYR A 107 -33.58 -13.05 91.65
CA TYR A 107 -33.21 -11.72 92.12
C TYR A 107 -34.14 -10.66 91.57
N PRO A 108 -35.32 -10.44 92.07
CA PRO A 108 -36.34 -9.53 91.58
C PRO A 108 -35.90 -8.06 91.48
N GLU A 109 -35.00 -7.61 92.34
CA GLU A 109 -34.44 -6.27 92.38
C GLU A 109 -33.60 -5.91 91.14
N LEU A 110 -33.10 -6.93 90.47
CA LEU A 110 -32.31 -6.74 89.20
C LEU A 110 -33.18 -6.74 87.95
N ALA A 111 -34.51 -6.92 88.10
CA ALA A 111 -35.45 -7.01 86.95
C ALA A 111 -35.34 -5.82 85.95
N PRO A 112 -35.28 -4.51 86.34
CA PRO A 112 -35.21 -3.45 85.42
C PRO A 112 -33.88 -3.42 84.62
N LEU A 113 -32.77 -3.79 85.26
CA LEU A 113 -31.47 -3.85 84.56
C LEU A 113 -31.40 -5.01 83.60
N ILE A 114 -31.86 -6.23 84.04
CA ILE A 114 -31.82 -7.41 83.21
C ILE A 114 -32.80 -7.33 82.07
N SER A 115 -33.97 -6.74 82.19
CA SER A 115 -34.94 -6.54 81.13
C SER A 115 -34.43 -5.53 80.08
N SER A 116 -33.78 -4.45 80.49
CA SER A 116 -33.15 -3.52 79.56
C SER A 116 -32.01 -4.14 78.77
N LEU A 117 -31.16 -4.96 79.46
CA LEU A 117 -30.03 -5.63 78.80
C LEU A 117 -30.51 -6.77 77.87
N SER A 118 -31.44 -7.60 78.30
CA SER A 118 -32.01 -8.65 77.42
C SER A 118 -32.82 -8.12 76.24
N GLY A 119 -33.37 -6.89 76.32
CA GLY A 119 -34.03 -6.25 75.19
C GLY A 119 -33.08 -5.61 74.23
N SER A 120 -31.96 -5.02 74.65
CA SER A 120 -31.02 -4.33 73.79
C SER A 120 -29.89 -5.20 73.25
N LEU A 121 -29.48 -6.23 73.96
CA LEU A 121 -28.37 -7.11 73.55
C LEU A 121 -28.59 -7.86 72.25
N PRO A 122 -29.76 -8.43 71.91
CA PRO A 122 -29.99 -9.06 70.67
C PRO A 122 -29.86 -8.07 69.49
N ALA A 123 -30.40 -6.87 69.57
CA ALA A 123 -30.33 -5.84 68.55
C ALA A 123 -28.87 -5.40 68.33
N ALA A 124 -28.09 -5.23 69.38
CA ALA A 124 -26.66 -4.91 69.31
C ALA A 124 -25.84 -6.01 68.63
N LEU A 125 -26.13 -7.27 68.90
CA LEU A 125 -25.49 -8.42 68.29
C LEU A 125 -25.84 -8.55 66.78
N ASP A 126 -27.10 -8.31 66.42
CA ASP A 126 -27.53 -8.29 65.02
C ASP A 126 -26.85 -7.16 64.26
N GLN A 127 -26.73 -5.98 64.87
CA GLN A 127 -26.04 -4.86 64.28
C GLN A 127 -24.54 -5.14 64.10
N ALA A 128 -23.89 -5.75 65.09
CA ALA A 128 -22.49 -6.17 64.99
C ALA A 128 -22.29 -7.25 63.89
N GLY A 129 -23.20 -8.22 63.82
CA GLY A 129 -23.20 -9.25 62.77
C GLY A 129 -23.38 -8.69 61.38
N ASN A 130 -24.31 -7.76 61.20
CA ASN A 130 -24.51 -7.05 59.92
C ASN A 130 -23.25 -6.23 59.52
N SER A 131 -22.67 -5.50 60.48
CA SER A 131 -21.43 -4.76 60.24
C SER A 131 -20.28 -5.66 59.78
N LEU A 132 -20.19 -6.87 60.38
CA LEU A 132 -19.17 -7.86 59.97
C LEU A 132 -19.45 -8.42 58.56
N VAL A 133 -20.72 -8.73 58.26
CA VAL A 133 -21.12 -9.17 56.91
C VAL A 133 -20.77 -8.11 55.86
N ASP A 134 -21.05 -6.83 56.16
CA ASP A 134 -20.72 -5.72 55.25
C ASP A 134 -19.20 -5.49 55.12
N ALA A 135 -18.44 -5.65 56.21
CA ALA A 135 -16.98 -5.53 56.20
C ALA A 135 -16.29 -6.63 55.37
N LEU A 136 -16.91 -7.82 55.29
CA LEU A 136 -16.43 -8.98 54.54
C LEU A 136 -16.99 -9.04 53.10
N ARG A 137 -17.76 -8.03 52.70
CA ARG A 137 -18.32 -7.88 51.38
C ARG A 137 -17.35 -7.09 50.51
N THR A 138 -16.94 -7.68 49.38
CA THR A 138 -16.09 -7.01 48.40
C THR A 138 -16.89 -6.80 47.12
N ASP A 139 -17.10 -5.54 46.72
CA ASP A 139 -17.75 -5.21 45.43
C ASP A 139 -16.77 -5.45 44.30
N THR A 140 -16.90 -6.60 43.66
CA THR A 140 -16.11 -7.04 42.50
C THR A 140 -16.91 -6.94 41.19
N ARG A 141 -18.03 -6.22 41.17
CA ARG A 141 -18.86 -6.09 39.95
C ARG A 141 -18.12 -5.38 38.83
N ASN A 142 -17.32 -4.38 39.15
CA ASN A 142 -16.52 -3.64 38.19
C ASN A 142 -15.05 -3.73 38.59
N VAL A 143 -14.29 -4.54 37.84
CA VAL A 143 -12.86 -4.71 38.08
C VAL A 143 -12.10 -4.03 36.95
N TYR A 144 -11.24 -3.10 37.29
CA TYR A 144 -10.32 -2.43 36.38
C TYR A 144 -8.91 -2.92 36.69
N ALA A 145 -8.23 -3.41 35.64
CA ALA A 145 -6.83 -3.77 35.74
C ALA A 145 -6.04 -3.02 34.67
N GLY A 146 -4.91 -2.47 35.03
CA GLY A 146 -4.01 -1.80 34.11
C GLY A 146 -2.58 -2.17 34.43
N ALA A 147 -1.79 -2.39 33.36
CA ALA A 147 -0.36 -2.63 33.50
C ALA A 147 0.41 -1.82 32.45
N ILE A 148 1.52 -1.23 32.86
CA ILE A 148 2.52 -0.62 31.98
C ILE A 148 3.74 -1.53 32.05
N THR A 149 4.12 -2.08 30.88
CA THR A 149 5.27 -2.98 30.77
C THR A 149 6.35 -2.31 29.97
N LEU A 150 7.57 -2.26 30.52
CA LEU A 150 8.79 -1.87 29.85
C LEU A 150 9.63 -3.11 29.57
N THR A 151 9.89 -3.38 28.28
CA THR A 151 10.72 -4.50 27.87
C THR A 151 11.96 -3.98 27.16
N GLN A 152 13.14 -4.22 27.73
CA GLN A 152 14.44 -3.87 27.16
C GLN A 152 15.24 -5.13 26.88
N PRO A 153 15.48 -5.52 25.63
CA PRO A 153 16.37 -6.62 25.32
C PRO A 153 17.84 -6.20 25.58
N LEU A 154 18.49 -6.83 26.53
CA LEU A 154 19.90 -6.58 26.82
C LEU A 154 20.82 -7.44 25.94
N TYR A 155 20.44 -8.70 25.71
CA TYR A 155 21.18 -9.63 24.86
C TYR A 155 20.24 -10.67 24.25
N MET A 156 20.29 -10.82 22.92
CA MET A 156 19.46 -11.78 22.18
C MET A 156 20.32 -12.66 21.23
N GLY A 157 21.50 -13.10 21.70
CA GLY A 157 22.36 -13.98 20.91
C GLY A 157 22.77 -13.41 19.53
N GLY A 158 22.88 -12.08 19.41
CA GLY A 158 23.25 -11.42 18.12
C GLY A 158 22.08 -11.20 17.15
N LYS A 159 20.83 -11.68 17.46
CA LYS A 159 19.67 -11.58 16.57
C LYS A 159 19.40 -10.13 16.09
N ILE A 160 19.40 -9.15 17.01
CA ILE A 160 19.12 -7.75 16.69
C ILE A 160 20.20 -7.20 15.74
N ARG A 161 21.47 -7.55 15.98
CA ARG A 161 22.60 -7.13 15.13
C ARG A 161 22.49 -7.74 13.73
N ALA A 162 22.17 -9.03 13.63
CA ALA A 162 21.97 -9.71 12.36
C ALA A 162 20.79 -9.08 11.59
N TYR A 163 19.66 -8.84 12.27
CA TYR A 163 18.49 -8.21 11.64
C TYR A 163 18.78 -6.80 11.11
N ASN A 164 19.52 -5.97 11.85
CA ASN A 164 19.96 -4.65 11.38
C ASN A 164 20.90 -4.77 10.17
N LYS A 165 21.75 -5.79 10.11
CA LYS A 165 22.62 -6.05 8.96
C LYS A 165 21.82 -6.47 7.73
N ILE A 166 20.84 -7.36 7.90
CA ILE A 166 19.90 -7.78 6.86
C ILE A 166 19.15 -6.59 6.26
N THR A 167 18.55 -5.75 7.11
CA THR A 167 17.79 -4.57 6.62
C THR A 167 18.67 -3.53 5.95
N LYS A 168 19.96 -3.42 6.34
CA LYS A 168 20.94 -2.58 5.62
C LYS A 168 21.17 -3.11 4.21
N TYR A 169 21.39 -4.41 4.06
CA TYR A 169 21.58 -5.01 2.73
C TYR A 169 20.31 -4.96 1.89
N ALA A 170 19.13 -5.09 2.52
CA ALA A 170 17.86 -4.94 1.82
C ALA A 170 17.65 -3.52 1.26
N GLU A 171 18.08 -2.47 1.99
CA GLU A 171 18.07 -1.10 1.46
C GLU A 171 19.02 -0.96 0.26
N GLU A 172 20.23 -1.50 0.36
CA GLU A 172 21.21 -1.48 -0.73
C GLU A 172 20.69 -2.27 -1.95
N LEU A 173 20.09 -3.42 -1.73
CA LEU A 173 19.45 -4.22 -2.78
C LEU A 173 18.36 -3.43 -3.50
N ALA A 174 17.51 -2.71 -2.77
CA ALA A 174 16.48 -1.86 -3.37
C ALA A 174 17.07 -0.75 -4.25
N ARG A 175 18.24 -0.19 -3.86
CA ARG A 175 18.98 0.80 -4.67
C ARG A 175 19.50 0.17 -5.97
N GLN A 176 20.08 -1.04 -5.91
CA GLN A 176 20.59 -1.72 -7.10
C GLN A 176 19.45 -2.11 -8.05
N GLN A 177 18.31 -2.55 -7.52
CA GLN A 177 17.12 -2.82 -8.33
C GLN A 177 16.58 -1.56 -9.02
N HIS A 178 16.61 -0.41 -8.35
CA HIS A 178 16.27 0.87 -8.97
C HIS A 178 17.23 1.23 -10.11
N ASN A 179 18.54 1.06 -9.90
CA ASN A 179 19.55 1.31 -10.93
C ASN A 179 19.34 0.40 -12.16
N GLY A 180 19.02 -0.89 -11.94
CA GLY A 180 18.64 -1.82 -13.02
C GLY A 180 17.38 -1.34 -13.75
N GLY A 181 16.37 -0.93 -13.01
CA GLY A 181 15.13 -0.38 -13.58
C GLY A 181 15.36 0.88 -14.43
N MET A 182 16.30 1.76 -14.05
CA MET A 182 16.66 2.91 -14.88
C MET A 182 17.23 2.48 -16.24
N GLN A 183 18.10 1.46 -16.28
CA GLN A 183 18.66 0.94 -17.52
C GLN A 183 17.57 0.30 -18.40
N GLU A 184 16.65 -0.44 -17.80
CA GLU A 184 15.53 -1.06 -18.52
C GLU A 184 14.58 -0.01 -19.11
N VAL A 185 14.27 1.05 -18.37
CA VAL A 185 13.43 2.16 -18.86
C VAL A 185 14.11 2.89 -20.02
N ILE A 186 15.42 3.15 -19.96
CA ILE A 186 16.16 3.75 -21.08
C ILE A 186 16.06 2.85 -22.31
N MET A 187 16.35 1.55 -22.18
CA MET A 187 16.31 0.61 -23.29
C MET A 187 14.91 0.51 -23.90
N SER A 188 13.88 0.42 -23.06
CA SER A 188 12.48 0.36 -23.52
C SER A 188 12.06 1.66 -24.22
N THR A 189 12.53 2.82 -23.74
CA THR A 189 12.28 4.11 -24.35
C THR A 189 12.94 4.19 -25.73
N ASP A 190 14.19 3.73 -25.85
CA ASP A 190 14.91 3.68 -27.12
C ASP A 190 14.20 2.78 -28.13
N GLN A 191 13.77 1.61 -27.70
CA GLN A 191 13.01 0.68 -28.56
C GLN A 191 11.69 1.29 -29.03
N ALA A 192 10.93 1.90 -28.10
CA ALA A 192 9.66 2.55 -28.46
C ALA A 192 9.87 3.73 -29.42
N TYR A 193 10.91 4.53 -29.20
CA TYR A 193 11.26 5.66 -30.08
C TYR A 193 11.54 5.19 -31.51
N TRP A 194 12.42 4.22 -31.69
CA TRP A 194 12.78 3.68 -32.99
C TRP A 194 11.63 2.89 -33.65
N GLN A 195 10.76 2.28 -32.83
CA GLN A 195 9.56 1.64 -33.34
C GLN A 195 8.59 2.64 -33.96
N VAL A 196 8.38 3.81 -33.32
CA VAL A 196 7.57 4.90 -33.92
C VAL A 196 8.16 5.33 -35.25
N ILE A 197 9.47 5.60 -35.32
CA ILE A 197 10.14 6.00 -36.57
C ILE A 197 9.99 4.93 -37.66
N SER A 198 10.18 3.65 -37.30
CA SER A 198 9.98 2.54 -38.24
C SER A 198 8.56 2.49 -38.80
N LEU A 199 7.54 2.69 -37.92
CA LEU A 199 6.13 2.70 -38.35
C LEU A 199 5.77 3.92 -39.18
N VAL A 200 6.34 5.09 -38.90
CA VAL A 200 6.18 6.28 -39.75
C VAL A 200 6.70 6.01 -41.18
N ASN A 201 7.87 5.39 -41.31
CA ASN A 201 8.44 5.03 -42.61
C ASN A 201 7.63 3.93 -43.30
N LYS A 202 7.13 2.92 -42.55
CA LYS A 202 6.21 1.91 -43.09
C LYS A 202 4.92 2.53 -43.58
N LYS A 203 4.37 3.56 -42.90
CA LYS A 203 3.19 4.28 -43.33
C LYS A 203 3.46 4.98 -44.67
N LYS A 204 4.57 5.74 -44.79
CA LYS A 204 4.95 6.38 -46.06
C LYS A 204 5.07 5.37 -47.22
N LEU A 205 5.64 4.19 -46.96
CA LEU A 205 5.74 3.12 -47.94
C LEU A 205 4.37 2.56 -48.31
N ALA A 206 3.50 2.29 -47.34
CA ALA A 206 2.14 1.79 -47.57
C ALA A 206 1.27 2.78 -48.38
N GLU A 207 1.36 4.09 -48.05
CA GLU A 207 0.70 5.16 -48.82
C GLU A 207 1.16 5.20 -50.25
N GLY A 208 2.48 5.13 -50.50
CA GLY A 208 3.07 5.06 -51.84
C GLY A 208 2.63 3.83 -52.62
N TYR A 209 2.57 2.66 -51.95
CA TYR A 209 2.11 1.42 -52.56
C TYR A 209 0.61 1.47 -52.93
N LEU A 210 -0.21 1.99 -51.99
CA LEU A 210 -1.64 2.18 -52.25
C LEU A 210 -1.87 3.10 -53.46
N LYS A 211 -1.16 4.23 -53.52
CA LYS A 211 -1.24 5.17 -54.65
C LYS A 211 -0.85 4.50 -55.99
N LEU A 212 0.19 3.64 -55.97
CA LEU A 212 0.59 2.89 -57.15
C LEU A 212 -0.52 1.92 -57.62
N LEU A 213 -1.14 1.20 -56.68
CA LEU A 213 -2.23 0.28 -57.00
C LEU A 213 -3.51 0.98 -57.48
N GLN A 214 -3.83 2.15 -56.90
CA GLN A 214 -4.96 2.97 -57.36
C GLN A 214 -4.73 3.49 -58.79
N GLN A 215 -3.49 3.88 -59.11
CA GLN A 215 -3.14 4.25 -60.48
C GLN A 215 -3.27 3.05 -61.45
N LEU A 216 -2.80 1.85 -61.03
CA LEU A 216 -2.93 0.64 -61.80
C LEU A 216 -4.41 0.25 -62.04
N ASP A 217 -5.28 0.40 -61.03
CA ASP A 217 -6.73 0.13 -61.16
C ASP A 217 -7.35 1.06 -62.21
N SER A 218 -7.04 2.36 -62.18
CA SER A 218 -7.48 3.33 -63.15
C SER A 218 -7.00 3.01 -64.59
N ASP A 219 -5.76 2.55 -64.72
CA ASP A 219 -5.19 2.22 -66.03
C ASP A 219 -5.79 0.93 -66.59
N VAL A 220 -6.02 -0.10 -65.75
CA VAL A 220 -6.70 -1.33 -66.12
C VAL A 220 -8.17 -1.10 -66.47
N GLU A 221 -8.87 -0.17 -65.78
CA GLU A 221 -10.23 0.21 -66.18
C GLU A 221 -10.29 0.80 -67.60
N LYS A 222 -9.31 1.65 -67.96
CA LYS A 222 -9.20 2.18 -69.34
C LYS A 222 -8.94 1.05 -70.35
N MET A 223 -8.04 0.09 -70.00
CA MET A 223 -7.73 -1.05 -70.85
C MET A 223 -8.97 -1.96 -71.05
N ILE A 224 -9.82 -2.10 -70.04
CA ILE A 224 -11.08 -2.85 -70.16
C ILE A 224 -12.05 -2.11 -71.09
N ALA A 225 -12.12 -0.78 -70.99
CA ALA A 225 -12.98 0.02 -71.86
C ALA A 225 -12.58 -0.07 -73.36
N GLU A 226 -11.26 -0.21 -73.61
CA GLU A 226 -10.70 -0.38 -74.98
C GLU A 226 -10.69 -1.88 -75.41
N GLY A 227 -11.15 -2.82 -74.54
CA GLY A 227 -11.22 -4.23 -74.89
C GLY A 227 -9.88 -4.98 -74.82
N VAL A 228 -8.83 -4.39 -74.26
CA VAL A 228 -7.48 -4.95 -74.13
C VAL A 228 -7.31 -5.81 -72.89
N ALA A 229 -8.09 -5.55 -71.81
CA ALA A 229 -8.11 -6.31 -70.58
C ALA A 229 -9.49 -6.88 -70.25
N THR A 230 -9.54 -7.89 -69.36
CA THR A 230 -10.81 -8.54 -68.97
C THR A 230 -11.36 -7.93 -67.70
N LYS A 231 -12.67 -8.11 -67.43
CA LYS A 231 -13.28 -7.73 -66.17
C LYS A 231 -12.66 -8.49 -64.96
N ALA A 232 -12.16 -9.71 -65.18
CA ALA A 232 -11.48 -10.51 -64.17
C ALA A 232 -10.15 -9.86 -63.75
N ASP A 233 -9.40 -9.28 -64.70
CA ASP A 233 -8.16 -8.54 -64.41
C ASP A 233 -8.44 -7.33 -63.53
N GLY A 234 -9.50 -6.53 -63.86
CA GLY A 234 -9.91 -5.37 -63.05
C GLY A 234 -10.33 -5.77 -61.62
N LEU A 235 -11.10 -6.87 -61.46
CA LEU A 235 -11.47 -7.35 -60.12
C LEU A 235 -10.22 -7.80 -59.33
N SER A 236 -9.25 -8.41 -59.98
CA SER A 236 -7.99 -8.82 -59.35
C SER A 236 -7.21 -7.63 -58.81
N VAL A 237 -7.13 -6.55 -59.60
CA VAL A 237 -6.45 -5.30 -59.14
C VAL A 237 -7.22 -4.65 -58.01
N ARG A 238 -8.57 -4.59 -58.04
CA ARG A 238 -9.38 -4.05 -56.93
C ARG A 238 -9.18 -4.82 -55.61
N VAL A 239 -9.05 -6.15 -55.68
CA VAL A 239 -8.70 -6.94 -54.50
C VAL A 239 -7.37 -6.49 -53.92
N LYS A 240 -6.35 -6.20 -54.77
CA LYS A 240 -5.06 -5.69 -54.34
C LYS A 240 -5.12 -4.30 -53.74
N VAL A 241 -5.96 -3.40 -54.28
CA VAL A 241 -6.19 -2.07 -53.69
C VAL A 241 -6.79 -2.22 -52.30
N ASN A 242 -7.83 -3.04 -52.11
CA ASN A 242 -8.43 -3.27 -50.81
C ASN A 242 -7.43 -3.87 -49.80
N GLU A 243 -6.59 -4.84 -50.22
CA GLU A 243 -5.51 -5.41 -49.38
C GLU A 243 -4.51 -4.31 -48.94
N ALA A 244 -4.16 -3.37 -49.83
CA ALA A 244 -3.27 -2.25 -49.52
C ALA A 244 -3.92 -1.24 -48.55
N GLU A 245 -5.21 -0.91 -48.74
CA GLU A 245 -5.97 -0.09 -47.80
C GLU A 245 -6.05 -0.68 -46.41
N MET A 246 -6.34 -1.98 -46.30
CA MET A 246 -6.32 -2.71 -45.03
C MET A 246 -4.94 -2.69 -44.38
N THR A 247 -3.88 -2.79 -45.21
CA THR A 247 -2.50 -2.76 -44.69
C THR A 247 -2.15 -1.36 -44.18
N LEU A 248 -2.53 -0.33 -44.90
CA LEU A 248 -2.34 1.05 -44.43
C LEU A 248 -3.04 1.32 -43.11
N THR A 249 -4.31 0.93 -42.98
CA THR A 249 -5.09 1.05 -41.73
C THR A 249 -4.38 0.33 -40.56
N LYS A 250 -3.90 -0.89 -40.78
CA LYS A 250 -3.14 -1.63 -39.75
C LYS A 250 -1.86 -0.92 -39.30
N VAL A 251 -1.16 -0.28 -40.26
CA VAL A 251 0.06 0.48 -39.93
C VAL A 251 -0.28 1.76 -39.17
N GLU A 252 -1.37 2.45 -39.53
CA GLU A 252 -1.84 3.65 -38.83
C GLU A 252 -2.26 3.35 -37.39
N ASP A 253 -3.00 2.28 -37.19
CA ASP A 253 -3.37 1.80 -35.84
C ASP A 253 -2.12 1.43 -35.03
N GLY A 254 -1.19 0.70 -35.66
CA GLY A 254 0.08 0.34 -35.03
C GLY A 254 0.92 1.56 -34.64
N LEU A 255 0.95 2.58 -35.48
CA LEU A 255 1.65 3.84 -35.21
C LEU A 255 1.00 4.61 -34.04
N SER A 256 -0.33 4.64 -34.00
CA SER A 256 -1.07 5.23 -32.88
C SER A 256 -0.72 4.55 -31.55
N LEU A 257 -0.76 3.21 -31.52
CA LEU A 257 -0.39 2.44 -30.35
C LEU A 257 1.07 2.64 -29.93
N ALA A 258 2.00 2.68 -30.90
CA ALA A 258 3.41 2.92 -30.60
C ALA A 258 3.66 4.31 -30.01
N ARG A 259 2.96 5.34 -30.48
CA ARG A 259 3.01 6.68 -29.88
C ARG A 259 2.44 6.70 -28.47
N MET A 260 1.33 6.02 -28.22
CA MET A 260 0.77 5.87 -26.87
C MET A 260 1.75 5.18 -25.91
N LEU A 261 2.42 4.12 -26.37
CA LEU A 261 3.44 3.42 -25.58
C LEU A 261 4.61 4.36 -25.23
N LEU A 262 5.10 5.13 -26.20
CA LEU A 262 6.17 6.09 -25.94
C LEU A 262 5.72 7.19 -24.96
N CYS A 263 4.49 7.71 -25.11
CA CYS A 263 3.92 8.65 -24.12
C CYS A 263 3.86 8.05 -22.73
N GLN A 264 3.44 6.80 -22.59
CA GLN A 264 3.40 6.08 -21.31
C GLN A 264 4.80 5.98 -20.67
N LEU A 265 5.80 5.58 -21.46
CA LEU A 265 7.18 5.47 -20.98
C LEU A 265 7.75 6.82 -20.53
N CYS A 266 7.46 7.88 -21.31
CA CYS A 266 7.86 9.25 -20.98
C CYS A 266 7.03 9.90 -19.86
N GLY A 267 5.98 9.23 -19.35
CA GLY A 267 5.07 9.77 -18.35
C GLY A 267 4.21 10.94 -18.85
N LEU A 268 3.97 11.00 -20.16
CA LEU A 268 3.09 11.96 -20.80
C LEU A 268 1.64 11.43 -20.88
N ASP A 269 0.69 12.31 -21.15
CA ASP A 269 -0.68 11.88 -21.45
C ASP A 269 -0.69 11.05 -22.73
N LEU A 270 -1.41 9.92 -22.74
CA LEU A 270 -1.52 8.97 -23.86
C LEU A 270 -2.08 9.62 -25.13
N SER A 271 -2.89 10.66 -24.98
CA SER A 271 -3.50 11.44 -26.08
C SER A 271 -2.64 12.60 -26.58
N SER A 272 -1.45 12.81 -25.99
CA SER A 272 -0.58 13.93 -26.38
C SER A 272 -0.10 13.77 -27.83
N PRO A 273 -0.29 14.77 -28.68
CA PRO A 273 0.26 14.75 -30.03
C PRO A 273 1.77 14.97 -29.98
N ILE A 274 2.52 13.87 -30.08
CA ILE A 274 3.98 13.91 -30.12
C ILE A 274 4.47 13.75 -31.56
N THR A 275 5.51 14.51 -31.93
CA THR A 275 6.31 14.32 -33.14
C THR A 275 7.75 14.08 -32.74
N LEU A 276 8.44 13.18 -33.43
CA LEU A 276 9.83 12.87 -33.14
C LEU A 276 10.75 13.64 -34.09
N ALA A 277 11.91 14.03 -33.59
CA ALA A 277 12.88 14.80 -34.38
C ALA A 277 13.34 14.01 -35.61
N ASP A 278 13.44 12.69 -35.49
CA ASP A 278 14.00 11.82 -36.52
C ASP A 278 12.93 11.20 -37.46
N GLU A 279 11.64 11.61 -37.39
CA GLU A 279 10.55 11.06 -38.24
C GLU A 279 10.77 11.32 -39.74
N ASN A 280 11.55 12.33 -40.11
CA ASN A 280 11.84 12.70 -41.48
C ASN A 280 13.27 12.38 -41.93
N MET A 281 14.02 11.62 -41.10
CA MET A 281 15.38 11.23 -41.45
C MET A 281 15.39 10.20 -42.58
N GLU A 282 16.02 10.52 -43.69
CA GLU A 282 16.11 9.62 -44.84
C GLU A 282 17.20 8.53 -44.66
N ASN A 283 18.24 8.86 -43.91
CA ASN A 283 19.35 7.94 -43.64
C ASN A 283 19.59 7.85 -42.15
N ILE A 284 19.35 6.67 -41.58
CA ILE A 284 19.70 6.37 -40.17
C ILE A 284 21.21 6.12 -40.12
N PRO A 285 22.00 6.92 -39.41
CA PRO A 285 23.44 6.69 -39.28
C PRO A 285 23.69 5.34 -38.61
N LEU A 286 24.38 4.45 -39.30
CA LEU A 286 24.82 3.17 -38.74
C LEU A 286 26.02 3.49 -37.87
N ILE A 287 25.78 3.72 -36.58
CA ILE A 287 26.84 3.90 -35.59
C ILE A 287 27.36 2.49 -35.24
N LEU A 288 28.43 2.08 -35.94
CA LEU A 288 29.22 0.93 -35.53
C LEU A 288 30.07 1.36 -34.34
N THR A 289 29.56 1.21 -33.13
CA THR A 289 30.37 1.33 -31.92
C THR A 289 31.32 0.14 -31.86
N ASP A 290 32.61 0.45 -31.72
CA ASP A 290 33.63 -0.58 -31.46
C ASP A 290 33.32 -1.21 -30.10
N THR A 291 32.80 -2.45 -30.14
CA THR A 291 32.35 -3.17 -28.96
C THR A 291 33.50 -3.94 -28.32
N HIS A 292 34.52 -3.22 -27.85
CA HIS A 292 35.51 -3.85 -27.01
C HIS A 292 34.93 -3.99 -25.60
N PHE A 293 34.35 -5.15 -25.27
CA PHE A 293 33.81 -5.42 -23.94
C PHE A 293 34.92 -5.86 -22.97
N ASP A 294 35.20 -5.04 -21.99
CA ASP A 294 35.92 -5.49 -20.81
C ASP A 294 34.96 -6.19 -19.84
N LEU A 295 35.08 -7.52 -19.78
CA LEU A 295 34.26 -8.39 -18.93
C LEU A 295 34.40 -8.03 -17.45
N SER A 296 35.57 -7.60 -16.99
CA SER A 296 35.80 -7.22 -15.60
C SER A 296 34.98 -6.00 -15.21
N THR A 297 35.00 -4.96 -16.03
CA THR A 297 34.18 -3.75 -15.86
C THR A 297 32.69 -4.06 -15.91
N ALA A 298 32.27 -5.00 -16.75
CA ALA A 298 30.87 -5.41 -16.83
C ALA A 298 30.41 -6.11 -15.53
N TYR A 299 31.23 -7.00 -14.96
CA TYR A 299 30.91 -7.68 -13.70
C TYR A 299 30.84 -6.72 -12.52
N GLU A 300 31.69 -5.71 -12.45
CA GLU A 300 31.71 -4.75 -11.37
C GLU A 300 30.52 -3.76 -11.40
N ASN A 301 30.05 -3.39 -12.60
CA ASN A 301 29.06 -2.33 -12.79
C ASN A 301 27.64 -2.83 -13.05
N ARG A 302 27.40 -4.14 -13.20
CA ARG A 302 26.05 -4.67 -13.45
C ARG A 302 25.20 -4.69 -12.17
N PRO A 303 24.07 -3.96 -12.13
CA PRO A 303 23.20 -3.93 -10.96
C PRO A 303 22.64 -5.30 -10.58
N GLU A 304 22.42 -6.18 -11.57
CA GLU A 304 21.89 -7.53 -11.35
C GLU A 304 22.89 -8.39 -10.56
N ILE A 305 24.19 -8.35 -10.90
CA ILE A 305 25.24 -9.09 -10.21
C ILE A 305 25.36 -8.58 -8.77
N ARG A 306 25.38 -7.27 -8.61
CA ARG A 306 25.44 -6.67 -7.27
C ARG A 306 24.20 -6.98 -6.44
N SER A 307 23.03 -7.03 -7.06
CA SER A 307 21.78 -7.45 -6.41
C SER A 307 21.85 -8.89 -5.93
N LEU A 308 22.42 -9.80 -6.73
CA LEU A 308 22.60 -11.21 -6.38
C LEU A 308 23.57 -11.37 -5.21
N GLU A 309 24.71 -10.67 -5.22
CA GLU A 309 25.65 -10.66 -4.10
C GLU A 309 25.00 -10.20 -2.80
N LEU A 310 24.25 -9.11 -2.84
CA LEU A 310 23.54 -8.60 -1.66
C LEU A 310 22.47 -9.58 -1.17
N ALA A 311 21.74 -10.22 -2.09
CA ALA A 311 20.74 -11.23 -1.76
C ALA A 311 21.35 -12.45 -1.05
N THR A 312 22.60 -12.83 -1.38
CA THR A 312 23.29 -13.93 -0.69
C THR A 312 23.79 -13.55 0.71
N GLN A 313 23.83 -12.26 1.04
CA GLN A 313 24.26 -11.75 2.36
C GLN A 313 23.08 -11.51 3.31
N ILE A 314 21.85 -11.55 2.80
CA ILE A 314 20.60 -11.44 3.55
C ILE A 314 20.20 -12.79 4.13
#